data_1bb5a994b6d68e3eebd8d11e39375ac7
#
_entry.id   1bb5a994b6d68e3eebd8d11e39375ac7
#
_cell.length_a   1.000
_cell.length_b   1.000
_cell.length_c   1.000
_cell.angle_alpha   90.00
_cell.angle_beta   90.00
_cell.angle_gamma   90.00
#
_symmetry.space_group_name_H-M   'P 1'
#
loop_
_entity.id
_entity.type
_entity.pdbx_description
1 polymer ?
#
loop_
_entity_poly.entity_id
_entity_poly.type
_entity_poly.pdbx_seq_one_letter_code
_entity_poly.pdbx_strand_id
1 'polypeptide(L)'
;MAHGQPSTTTTTKRYAVVTGANKGIGFEICRQLASNGIIVVLTSRDENRGLEAVQKLKDSGTADGFVVFHQLDVVDSDSIASLADFIKTQFGKLDILVNNAGASGVELKQDNFKKCFEHGKGWVKSSINYFVSVLVQTVEQCLKTNYYGARGMVEALVPLLQLSDSARIVNVSSMMGVLQFLKDFKDEMLETKGWPTEFSAYIVAKAAMNAYTRILAKKYPSFLVNALCPGSCKTDMVHNIGLLSAAEGAEYAVRYAVVTGANKGIGFGICEQLASNGIVVILTARDERRGLEAVQKLKDSGLSDYVVFHQLDVANTATIAVLADFIKAQFGKLDILVNNAGIGGVEADDDALRASFSSNEGAQFGWLELLTETYELAEACITVNYYGAKRMVEALFPLLQLSDSPRIVNVSSSMGKLKNVSNEWATQVLSDADKLSEERIDEVLGKYLTDFKEGTRKTNGWPALLSAYILSKAAMNAYTRIIAKNFPTFRINCVCPGHVKTDINFSTGKLPVKEGAESPVRLALLPNNGPSGCFFFRKEESPF
;
A
#
# COMPACT_ATOMS: atom_id res chain seq x y z
N MET A 1 -48.78 -12.84 1.63
CA MET A 1 -48.14 -11.64 2.20
C MET A 1 -47.21 -12.14 3.29
N ALA A 2 -45.92 -12.20 3.01
CA ALA A 2 -44.88 -12.49 3.98
C ALA A 2 -43.94 -11.29 3.96
N HIS A 3 -44.00 -10.48 5.03
CA HIS A 3 -43.12 -9.35 5.22
C HIS A 3 -41.69 -9.84 5.51
N GLY A 4 -40.78 -9.66 4.57
CA GLY A 4 -39.35 -9.82 4.81
C GLY A 4 -38.87 -8.75 5.78
N GLN A 5 -38.38 -9.15 6.95
CA GLN A 5 -37.65 -8.27 7.86
C GLN A 5 -36.31 -7.87 7.21
N PRO A 6 -35.87 -6.61 7.30
CA PRO A 6 -34.54 -6.22 6.87
C PRO A 6 -33.51 -6.87 7.81
N SER A 7 -32.56 -7.60 7.22
CA SER A 7 -31.41 -8.14 7.94
C SER A 7 -30.55 -6.95 8.43
N THR A 8 -30.63 -6.63 9.71
CA THR A 8 -29.69 -5.76 10.39
C THR A 8 -28.33 -6.47 10.41
N THR A 9 -27.43 -6.09 9.51
CA THR A 9 -26.00 -6.37 9.65
C THR A 9 -25.52 -5.68 10.91
N THR A 10 -25.39 -6.41 12.01
CA THR A 10 -24.70 -5.96 13.22
C THR A 10 -23.22 -5.79 12.85
N THR A 11 -22.81 -4.55 12.54
CA THR A 11 -21.38 -4.21 12.48
C THR A 11 -20.79 -4.46 13.86
N THR A 12 -19.94 -5.48 13.97
CA THR A 12 -19.23 -5.80 15.22
C THR A 12 -18.34 -4.64 15.59
N LYS A 13 -18.58 -4.05 16.78
CA LYS A 13 -17.75 -2.92 17.29
C LYS A 13 -16.30 -3.37 17.43
N ARG A 14 -15.38 -2.50 17.03
CA ARG A 14 -13.94 -2.71 17.15
C ARG A 14 -13.34 -1.78 18.18
N TYR A 15 -12.33 -2.28 18.88
CA TYR A 15 -11.69 -1.60 20.00
C TYR A 15 -10.19 -1.48 19.80
N ALA A 16 -9.64 -0.28 20.00
CA ALA A 16 -8.23 0.03 19.84
C ALA A 16 -7.64 0.63 21.12
N VAL A 17 -6.38 0.34 21.38
CA VAL A 17 -5.56 1.04 22.38
C VAL A 17 -4.42 1.74 21.67
N VAL A 18 -4.20 3.02 22.00
CA VAL A 18 -3.05 3.80 21.50
C VAL A 18 -2.25 4.33 22.67
N THR A 19 -0.98 3.88 22.79
CA THR A 19 -0.12 4.30 23.90
C THR A 19 0.51 5.68 23.64
N GLY A 20 0.61 6.52 24.69
CA GLY A 20 1.20 7.85 24.60
C GLY A 20 0.47 8.78 23.64
N ALA A 21 -0.85 8.81 23.70
CA ALA A 21 -1.72 9.40 22.68
C ALA A 21 -2.28 10.78 23.07
N ASN A 22 -1.81 11.42 24.12
CA ASN A 22 -2.27 12.75 24.54
C ASN A 22 -1.79 13.90 23.62
N LYS A 23 -0.88 13.60 22.68
CA LYS A 23 -0.33 14.58 21.72
C LYS A 23 0.35 13.91 20.54
N GLY A 24 0.72 14.71 19.53
CA GLY A 24 1.54 14.27 18.40
C GLY A 24 0.89 13.15 17.58
N ILE A 25 1.72 12.22 17.11
CA ILE A 25 1.31 11.11 16.22
C ILE A 25 0.22 10.25 16.88
N GLY A 26 0.38 9.90 18.18
CA GLY A 26 -0.60 9.09 18.89
C GLY A 26 -1.98 9.73 18.97
N PHE A 27 -2.05 11.05 19.18
CA PHE A 27 -3.30 11.81 19.16
C PHE A 27 -4.00 11.75 17.79
N GLU A 28 -3.23 11.94 16.72
CA GLU A 28 -3.75 11.88 15.36
C GLU A 28 -4.18 10.46 14.96
N ILE A 29 -3.48 9.42 15.42
CA ILE A 29 -3.91 8.03 15.25
C ILE A 29 -5.26 7.81 15.94
N CYS A 30 -5.46 8.31 17.18
CA CYS A 30 -6.76 8.22 17.86
C CYS A 30 -7.86 8.91 17.06
N ARG A 31 -7.61 10.12 16.54
CA ARG A 31 -8.54 10.87 15.73
C ARG A 31 -8.96 10.08 14.48
N GLN A 32 -7.99 9.54 13.75
CA GLN A 32 -8.25 8.79 12.52
C GLN A 32 -8.98 7.47 12.77
N LEU A 33 -8.61 6.72 13.82
CA LEU A 33 -9.30 5.48 14.18
C LEU A 33 -10.75 5.75 14.60
N ALA A 34 -10.99 6.80 15.42
CA ALA A 34 -12.31 7.19 15.85
C ALA A 34 -13.20 7.65 14.66
N SER A 35 -12.63 8.40 13.72
CA SER A 35 -13.31 8.82 12.48
C SER A 35 -13.74 7.62 11.60
N ASN A 36 -13.08 6.48 11.76
CA ASN A 36 -13.42 5.22 11.07
C ASN A 36 -14.35 4.31 11.92
N GLY A 37 -14.99 4.84 12.95
CA GLY A 37 -15.98 4.11 13.77
C GLY A 37 -15.37 3.11 14.75
N ILE A 38 -14.06 3.21 15.04
CA ILE A 38 -13.36 2.35 16.01
C ILE A 38 -13.39 3.04 17.37
N ILE A 39 -13.76 2.31 18.42
CA ILE A 39 -13.71 2.82 19.80
C ILE A 39 -12.25 2.77 20.26
N VAL A 40 -11.68 3.92 20.59
CA VAL A 40 -10.26 4.07 20.93
C VAL A 40 -10.07 4.39 22.40
N VAL A 41 -9.26 3.60 23.09
CA VAL A 41 -8.72 3.93 24.41
C VAL A 41 -7.46 4.76 24.20
N LEU A 42 -7.60 6.07 24.34
CA LEU A 42 -6.50 7.03 24.36
C LEU A 42 -5.78 6.93 25.70
N THR A 43 -4.46 6.70 25.69
CA THR A 43 -3.74 6.57 26.94
C THR A 43 -2.61 7.59 27.09
N SER A 44 -2.36 8.00 28.33
CA SER A 44 -1.32 8.95 28.73
C SER A 44 -0.88 8.69 30.18
N ARG A 45 0.40 8.95 30.51
CA ARG A 45 0.89 8.93 31.90
C ARG A 45 0.27 10.01 32.75
N ASP A 46 0.10 11.18 32.16
CA ASP A 46 -0.50 12.36 32.80
C ASP A 46 -2.01 12.36 32.52
N GLU A 47 -2.79 12.21 33.57
CA GLU A 47 -4.24 12.12 33.50
C GLU A 47 -4.89 13.40 32.93
N ASN A 48 -4.45 14.57 33.41
CA ASN A 48 -5.01 15.86 32.98
C ASN A 48 -4.80 16.07 31.48
N ARG A 49 -3.58 15.87 30.98
CA ARG A 49 -3.26 15.96 29.55
C ARG A 49 -4.01 14.93 28.71
N GLY A 50 -4.27 13.75 29.27
CA GLY A 50 -5.06 12.72 28.60
C GLY A 50 -6.52 13.13 28.45
N LEU A 51 -7.14 13.65 29.51
CA LEU A 51 -8.51 14.15 29.50
C LEU A 51 -8.68 15.37 28.59
N GLU A 52 -7.72 16.32 28.61
CA GLU A 52 -7.68 17.44 27.67
C GLU A 52 -7.61 16.98 26.21
N ALA A 53 -6.85 15.93 25.93
CA ALA A 53 -6.74 15.37 24.58
C ALA A 53 -8.07 14.75 24.12
N VAL A 54 -8.76 14.01 24.98
CA VAL A 54 -10.10 13.48 24.68
C VAL A 54 -11.08 14.61 24.43
N GLN A 55 -11.05 15.67 25.25
CA GLN A 55 -11.94 16.82 25.05
C GLN A 55 -11.69 17.50 23.70
N LYS A 56 -10.43 17.72 23.31
CA LYS A 56 -10.08 18.27 21.98
C LYS A 56 -10.60 17.41 20.82
N LEU A 57 -10.57 16.08 20.96
CA LEU A 57 -11.13 15.17 19.95
C LEU A 57 -12.66 15.27 19.87
N LYS A 58 -13.35 15.42 20.99
CA LYS A 58 -14.80 15.63 21.03
C LYS A 58 -15.18 16.98 20.40
N ASP A 59 -14.49 18.04 20.76
CA ASP A 59 -14.74 19.40 20.25
C ASP A 59 -14.54 19.49 18.72
N SER A 60 -13.68 18.64 18.15
CA SER A 60 -13.49 18.56 16.69
C SER A 60 -14.64 17.87 15.94
N GLY A 61 -15.66 17.38 16.63
CA GLY A 61 -16.83 16.69 16.05
C GLY A 61 -16.54 15.30 15.47
N THR A 62 -15.30 14.84 15.59
CA THR A 62 -14.85 13.59 14.93
C THR A 62 -14.99 12.35 15.82
N ALA A 63 -15.22 12.52 17.13
CA ALA A 63 -14.97 11.45 18.09
C ALA A 63 -16.04 11.27 19.17
N ASP A 64 -17.24 11.84 18.98
CA ASP A 64 -18.28 11.74 20.00
C ASP A 64 -18.71 10.28 20.18
N GLY A 65 -18.47 9.74 21.41
CA GLY A 65 -18.71 8.34 21.74
C GLY A 65 -17.67 7.31 21.29
N PHE A 66 -16.63 7.71 20.52
CA PHE A 66 -15.61 6.80 20.00
C PHE A 66 -14.25 6.89 20.71
N VAL A 67 -14.03 7.83 21.62
CA VAL A 67 -12.77 7.95 22.37
C VAL A 67 -13.04 7.95 23.88
N VAL A 68 -12.35 7.07 24.58
CA VAL A 68 -12.31 6.99 26.04
C VAL A 68 -10.89 7.17 26.54
N PHE A 69 -10.70 7.69 27.74
CA PHE A 69 -9.40 7.84 28.36
C PHE A 69 -9.12 6.73 29.37
N HIS A 70 -7.87 6.28 29.42
CA HIS A 70 -7.33 5.49 30.54
C HIS A 70 -5.90 5.94 30.82
N GLN A 71 -5.58 6.18 32.10
CA GLN A 71 -4.21 6.51 32.50
C GLN A 71 -3.30 5.31 32.29
N LEU A 72 -2.11 5.52 31.71
CA LEU A 72 -1.15 4.44 31.46
C LEU A 72 0.29 4.93 31.49
N ASP A 73 1.10 4.32 32.34
CA ASP A 73 2.55 4.31 32.19
C ASP A 73 3.01 2.95 31.66
N VAL A 74 3.57 2.93 30.45
CA VAL A 74 4.02 1.68 29.79
C VAL A 74 5.24 1.03 30.46
N VAL A 75 5.92 1.72 31.39
CA VAL A 75 7.05 1.15 32.16
C VAL A 75 6.62 0.59 33.51
N ASP A 76 5.37 0.78 33.89
CA ASP A 76 4.77 0.29 35.12
C ASP A 76 3.85 -0.91 34.85
N SER A 77 4.20 -2.06 35.39
CA SER A 77 3.45 -3.31 35.22
C SER A 77 2.04 -3.25 35.79
N ASP A 78 1.83 -2.55 36.91
CA ASP A 78 0.55 -2.44 37.55
C ASP A 78 -0.40 -1.53 36.76
N SER A 79 0.16 -0.47 36.17
CA SER A 79 -0.57 0.41 35.24
C SER A 79 -1.00 -0.34 33.97
N ILE A 80 -0.14 -1.21 33.43
CA ILE A 80 -0.47 -2.07 32.28
C ILE A 80 -1.56 -3.08 32.64
N ALA A 81 -1.48 -3.71 33.81
CA ALA A 81 -2.49 -4.65 34.29
C ALA A 81 -3.86 -3.97 34.50
N SER A 82 -3.89 -2.77 35.08
CA SER A 82 -5.09 -1.96 35.24
C SER A 82 -5.78 -1.67 33.90
N LEU A 83 -4.99 -1.31 32.86
CA LEU A 83 -5.53 -1.13 31.51
C LEU A 83 -6.10 -2.43 30.92
N ALA A 84 -5.43 -3.56 31.11
CA ALA A 84 -5.90 -4.85 30.61
C ALA A 84 -7.24 -5.23 31.26
N ASP A 85 -7.39 -5.06 32.57
CA ASP A 85 -8.63 -5.29 33.30
C ASP A 85 -9.73 -4.32 32.89
N PHE A 86 -9.41 -3.06 32.64
CA PHE A 86 -10.36 -2.07 32.10
C PHE A 86 -10.91 -2.54 30.75
N ILE A 87 -10.03 -2.92 29.81
CA ILE A 87 -10.45 -3.38 28.48
C ILE A 87 -11.30 -4.63 28.57
N LYS A 88 -10.88 -5.59 29.39
CA LYS A 88 -11.63 -6.84 29.64
C LYS A 88 -13.03 -6.56 30.15
N THR A 89 -13.16 -5.66 31.12
CA THR A 89 -14.43 -5.34 31.78
C THR A 89 -15.35 -4.52 30.87
N GLN A 90 -14.82 -3.53 30.17
CA GLN A 90 -15.64 -2.61 29.37
C GLN A 90 -15.98 -3.16 27.98
N PHE A 91 -15.09 -3.96 27.37
CA PHE A 91 -15.21 -4.33 25.96
C PHE A 91 -15.13 -5.84 25.72
N GLY A 92 -14.60 -6.62 26.64
CA GLY A 92 -14.45 -8.06 26.54
C GLY A 92 -13.32 -8.53 25.61
N LYS A 93 -12.91 -7.73 24.65
CA LYS A 93 -11.84 -8.03 23.67
C LYS A 93 -11.06 -6.77 23.28
N LEU A 94 -9.93 -6.96 22.59
CA LEU A 94 -9.17 -5.89 21.95
C LEU A 94 -8.89 -6.27 20.49
N ASP A 95 -9.13 -5.36 19.55
CA ASP A 95 -8.89 -5.60 18.12
C ASP A 95 -7.55 -4.99 17.63
N ILE A 96 -7.15 -3.83 18.19
CA ILE A 96 -5.97 -3.09 17.72
C ILE A 96 -5.15 -2.60 18.92
N LEU A 97 -3.86 -2.91 18.93
CA LEU A 97 -2.87 -2.31 19.83
C LEU A 97 -1.88 -1.47 19.02
N VAL A 98 -1.79 -0.17 19.33
CA VAL A 98 -0.79 0.74 18.76
C VAL A 98 0.23 1.12 19.85
N ASN A 99 1.43 0.56 19.78
CA ASN A 99 2.55 0.93 20.62
C ASN A 99 3.23 2.18 20.04
N ASN A 100 2.73 3.35 20.43
CA ASN A 100 3.22 4.65 19.98
C ASN A 100 4.08 5.37 21.05
N ALA A 101 3.85 5.12 22.34
CA ALA A 101 4.64 5.73 23.41
C ALA A 101 6.15 5.59 23.17
N GLY A 102 6.89 6.69 23.27
CA GLY A 102 8.32 6.69 23.00
C GLY A 102 9.06 7.84 23.69
N ALA A 103 10.38 7.63 23.89
CA ALA A 103 11.32 8.61 24.41
C ALA A 103 12.55 8.68 23.49
N SER A 104 13.16 9.88 23.36
CA SER A 104 14.33 10.10 22.49
C SER A 104 15.64 9.53 23.06
N GLY A 105 15.73 9.40 24.37
CA GLY A 105 16.96 8.98 25.08
C GLY A 105 18.06 10.04 25.11
N VAL A 106 17.71 11.28 24.79
CA VAL A 106 18.63 12.42 24.80
C VAL A 106 17.96 13.66 25.40
N GLU A 107 18.73 14.50 26.06
CA GLU A 107 18.31 15.84 26.44
C GLU A 107 18.93 16.87 25.51
N LEU A 108 18.11 17.77 24.99
CA LEU A 108 18.55 18.85 24.10
C LEU A 108 18.64 20.16 24.88
N LYS A 109 19.76 20.84 24.79
CA LYS A 109 19.96 22.19 25.36
C LYS A 109 19.26 23.21 24.45
N GLN A 110 18.08 23.69 24.87
CA GLN A 110 17.13 24.46 24.05
C GLN A 110 17.69 25.74 23.41
N ASP A 111 18.57 26.49 24.11
CA ASP A 111 18.97 27.85 23.68
C ASP A 111 19.84 27.89 22.42
N ASN A 112 20.53 26.82 22.12
CA ASN A 112 21.45 26.76 20.98
C ASN A 112 20.87 26.03 19.76
N PHE A 113 19.82 25.23 19.95
CA PHE A 113 19.27 24.36 18.92
C PHE A 113 18.53 25.16 17.83
N LYS A 114 17.75 26.18 18.20
CA LYS A 114 17.08 27.08 17.25
C LYS A 114 18.08 27.81 16.34
N LYS A 115 19.22 28.26 16.86
CA LYS A 115 20.24 29.00 16.09
C LYS A 115 20.89 28.19 14.96
N CYS A 116 20.97 26.86 15.08
CA CYS A 116 21.57 26.04 14.03
C CYS A 116 20.65 25.87 12.81
N PHE A 117 19.33 25.92 12.97
CA PHE A 117 18.37 25.76 11.88
C PHE A 117 18.05 27.08 11.17
N GLU A 118 18.11 28.22 11.86
CA GLU A 118 17.89 29.53 11.28
C GLU A 118 18.95 29.92 10.23
N HIS A 119 20.11 29.24 10.22
CA HIS A 119 21.22 29.52 9.29
C HIS A 119 21.30 28.55 8.09
N GLY A 120 20.29 27.74 7.82
CA GLY A 120 20.20 26.90 6.62
C GLY A 120 21.27 25.81 6.47
N LYS A 121 22.06 25.56 7.50
CA LYS A 121 23.06 24.49 7.54
C LYS A 121 22.41 23.23 8.10
N GLY A 122 22.14 22.26 7.23
CA GLY A 122 21.65 20.94 7.62
C GLY A 122 22.48 20.30 8.75
N TRP A 123 22.05 19.19 9.28
CA TRP A 123 22.71 18.43 10.35
C TRP A 123 24.21 18.22 10.06
N VAL A 124 25.05 19.10 10.61
CA VAL A 124 26.51 18.97 10.51
C VAL A 124 26.99 18.28 11.78
N LYS A 125 27.72 17.17 11.64
CA LYS A 125 28.20 16.28 12.69
C LYS A 125 28.85 17.02 13.89
N SER A 126 29.58 18.11 13.65
CA SER A 126 30.23 18.94 14.67
C SER A 126 29.27 19.76 15.54
N SER A 127 28.05 20.00 15.07
CA SER A 127 27.05 20.79 15.81
C SER A 127 26.24 19.93 16.78
N ILE A 128 26.03 18.64 16.47
CA ILE A 128 25.20 17.73 17.26
C ILE A 128 25.88 17.42 18.60
N ASN A 129 27.19 17.12 18.63
CA ASN A 129 27.95 16.82 19.83
C ASN A 129 27.94 17.97 20.86
N TYR A 130 27.73 19.21 20.43
CA TYR A 130 27.69 20.38 21.29
C TYR A 130 26.34 20.57 22.00
N PHE A 131 25.24 19.98 21.46
CA PHE A 131 23.88 20.24 21.92
C PHE A 131 23.18 19.07 22.58
N VAL A 132 23.71 17.85 22.46
CA VAL A 132 23.11 16.64 22.98
C VAL A 132 23.90 16.17 24.22
N SER A 133 23.25 16.12 25.38
CA SER A 133 23.76 15.38 26.52
C SER A 133 23.05 14.03 26.63
N VAL A 134 23.83 12.96 26.64
CA VAL A 134 23.33 11.60 26.84
C VAL A 134 23.61 11.22 28.29
N LEU A 135 22.57 11.22 29.12
CA LEU A 135 22.61 10.76 30.48
C LEU A 135 22.24 9.28 30.56
N VAL A 136 22.90 8.51 31.43
CA VAL A 136 22.56 7.08 31.63
C VAL A 136 21.08 6.90 31.94
N GLN A 137 20.49 7.80 32.72
CA GLN A 137 19.06 7.77 33.05
C GLN A 137 18.15 7.95 31.81
N THR A 138 18.52 8.82 30.86
CA THR A 138 17.74 9.02 29.63
C THR A 138 17.85 7.82 28.69
N VAL A 139 19.00 7.17 28.63
CA VAL A 139 19.22 5.91 27.89
C VAL A 139 18.34 4.79 28.45
N GLU A 140 18.37 4.60 29.76
CA GLU A 140 17.55 3.61 30.46
C GLU A 140 16.04 3.85 30.22
N GLN A 141 15.60 5.10 30.40
CA GLN A 141 14.22 5.49 30.14
C GLN A 141 13.79 5.24 28.69
N CYS A 142 14.67 5.49 27.74
CA CYS A 142 14.42 5.22 26.32
C CYS A 142 14.20 3.72 26.06
N LEU A 143 15.08 2.86 26.56
CA LEU A 143 14.96 1.41 26.43
C LEU A 143 13.71 0.89 27.14
N LYS A 144 13.47 1.36 28.39
CA LYS A 144 12.29 0.97 29.18
C LYS A 144 10.99 1.34 28.47
N THR A 145 10.88 2.55 27.91
CA THR A 145 9.66 3.01 27.24
C THR A 145 9.50 2.37 25.85
N ASN A 146 10.54 2.47 24.99
CA ASN A 146 10.39 2.16 23.56
C ASN A 146 10.38 0.65 23.27
N TYR A 147 11.07 -0.16 24.07
CA TYR A 147 11.13 -1.60 23.86
C TYR A 147 10.41 -2.40 24.94
N TYR A 148 10.84 -2.26 26.21
CA TYR A 148 10.26 -3.07 27.28
C TYR A 148 8.80 -2.72 27.57
N GLY A 149 8.43 -1.44 27.49
CA GLY A 149 7.05 -0.99 27.63
C GLY A 149 6.15 -1.55 26.52
N ALA A 150 6.58 -1.43 25.25
CA ALA A 150 5.85 -2.02 24.14
C ALA A 150 5.72 -3.55 24.26
N ARG A 151 6.78 -4.23 24.74
CA ARG A 151 6.76 -5.67 25.01
C ARG A 151 5.77 -6.01 26.12
N GLY A 152 5.81 -5.30 27.24
CA GLY A 152 4.89 -5.50 28.37
C GLY A 152 3.42 -5.31 27.96
N MET A 153 3.14 -4.27 27.14
CA MET A 153 1.81 -4.05 26.56
C MET A 153 1.31 -5.24 25.73
N VAL A 154 2.17 -5.79 24.87
CA VAL A 154 1.81 -6.97 24.06
C VAL A 154 1.58 -8.18 24.96
N GLU A 155 2.47 -8.47 25.89
CA GLU A 155 2.37 -9.63 26.80
C GLU A 155 1.07 -9.59 27.62
N ALA A 156 0.67 -8.42 28.12
CA ALA A 156 -0.55 -8.24 28.90
C ALA A 156 -1.83 -8.30 28.06
N LEU A 157 -1.81 -7.78 26.81
CA LEU A 157 -3.00 -7.62 25.98
C LEU A 157 -3.21 -8.74 24.95
N VAL A 158 -2.24 -9.63 24.73
CA VAL A 158 -2.39 -10.79 23.83
C VAL A 158 -3.62 -11.63 24.15
N PRO A 159 -3.97 -11.94 25.43
CA PRO A 159 -5.18 -12.71 25.70
C PRO A 159 -6.47 -12.05 25.21
N LEU A 160 -6.53 -10.71 25.22
CA LEU A 160 -7.69 -9.95 24.72
C LEU A 160 -7.65 -9.79 23.20
N LEU A 161 -6.47 -9.68 22.60
CA LEU A 161 -6.28 -9.68 21.14
C LEU A 161 -6.64 -11.03 20.52
N GLN A 162 -6.41 -12.15 21.21
CA GLN A 162 -6.80 -13.49 20.76
C GLN A 162 -8.32 -13.69 20.68
N LEU A 163 -9.10 -12.84 21.32
CA LEU A 163 -10.56 -12.83 21.24
C LEU A 163 -11.10 -12.02 20.03
N SER A 164 -10.21 -11.37 19.30
CA SER A 164 -10.55 -10.63 18.08
C SER A 164 -10.48 -11.54 16.86
N ASP A 165 -11.45 -11.38 15.95
CA ASP A 165 -11.45 -12.04 14.64
C ASP A 165 -10.33 -11.50 13.73
N SER A 166 -9.75 -10.34 14.08
CA SER A 166 -8.78 -9.64 13.26
C SER A 166 -7.83 -8.79 14.13
N ALA A 167 -7.07 -9.48 14.99
CA ALA A 167 -6.13 -8.84 15.91
C ALA A 167 -4.97 -8.14 15.21
N ARG A 168 -4.65 -6.91 15.65
CA ARG A 168 -3.59 -6.08 15.07
C ARG A 168 -2.67 -5.52 16.13
N ILE A 169 -1.38 -5.55 15.83
CA ILE A 169 -0.36 -4.87 16.62
C ILE A 169 0.44 -3.97 15.68
N VAL A 170 0.43 -2.68 15.95
CA VAL A 170 1.24 -1.68 15.23
C VAL A 170 2.27 -1.11 16.18
N ASN A 171 3.54 -1.30 15.86
CA ASN A 171 4.65 -0.73 16.60
C ASN A 171 5.18 0.52 15.88
N VAL A 172 4.98 1.71 16.44
CA VAL A 172 5.52 2.96 15.87
C VAL A 172 7.03 2.99 16.10
N SER A 173 7.77 2.66 15.06
CA SER A 173 9.21 2.49 15.04
C SER A 173 9.92 3.68 14.37
N SER A 174 11.11 3.47 13.82
CA SER A 174 11.89 4.47 13.10
C SER A 174 12.76 3.80 12.04
N MET A 175 13.06 4.52 10.95
CA MET A 175 14.08 4.10 9.98
C MET A 175 15.46 3.90 10.63
N MET A 176 15.76 4.61 11.72
CA MET A 176 16.98 4.43 12.48
C MET A 176 17.09 3.03 13.11
N GLY A 177 15.98 2.30 13.28
CA GLY A 177 15.97 0.92 13.78
C GLY A 177 16.28 -0.15 12.71
N VAL A 178 17.00 0.17 11.65
CA VAL A 178 17.36 -0.79 10.59
C VAL A 178 18.56 -1.66 11.00
N LEU A 179 18.52 -2.93 10.62
CA LEU A 179 19.57 -3.93 10.95
C LEU A 179 20.98 -3.53 10.50
N GLN A 180 21.12 -2.72 9.44
CA GLN A 180 22.42 -2.26 8.96
C GLN A 180 23.14 -1.42 10.03
N PHE A 181 22.40 -0.60 10.79
CA PHE A 181 22.97 0.15 11.90
C PHE A 181 23.58 -0.78 12.98
N LEU A 182 22.88 -1.85 13.36
CA LEU A 182 23.39 -2.80 14.36
C LEU A 182 24.67 -3.51 13.89
N LYS A 183 24.80 -3.79 12.61
CA LYS A 183 26.01 -4.36 12.04
C LYS A 183 27.16 -3.36 12.10
N ASP A 184 26.92 -2.15 11.62
CA ASP A 184 27.92 -1.08 11.58
C ASP A 184 28.33 -0.64 13.02
N PHE A 185 27.40 -0.75 14.00
CA PHE A 185 27.68 -0.55 15.41
C PHE A 185 28.63 -1.62 15.98
N LYS A 186 28.39 -2.91 15.68
CA LYS A 186 29.26 -4.02 16.12
C LYS A 186 30.66 -3.94 15.51
N ASP A 187 30.75 -3.46 14.28
CA ASP A 187 31.99 -3.34 13.52
C ASP A 187 32.74 -2.02 13.85
N GLU A 188 32.27 -1.23 14.86
CA GLU A 188 32.80 0.08 15.26
C GLU A 188 32.89 1.09 14.10
N MET A 189 32.04 0.90 13.08
CA MET A 189 32.06 1.67 11.82
C MET A 189 31.04 2.81 11.80
N LEU A 190 30.36 3.14 12.91
CA LEU A 190 29.32 4.16 12.94
C LEU A 190 29.81 5.51 12.43
N GLU A 191 30.98 5.95 12.90
CA GLU A 191 31.54 7.24 12.50
C GLU A 191 31.93 7.26 11.03
N THR A 192 32.59 6.22 10.55
CA THR A 192 33.08 6.13 9.17
C THR A 192 31.92 6.02 8.16
N LYS A 193 30.77 5.49 8.59
CA LYS A 193 29.54 5.38 7.78
C LYS A 193 28.51 6.48 8.03
N GLY A 194 28.86 7.49 8.85
CA GLY A 194 28.03 8.67 9.07
C GLY A 194 26.78 8.45 9.91
N TRP A 195 26.75 7.39 10.74
CA TRP A 195 25.65 7.15 11.67
C TRP A 195 25.73 8.09 12.87
N PRO A 196 24.59 8.60 13.39
CA PRO A 196 24.58 9.41 14.60
C PRO A 196 24.93 8.54 15.83
N THR A 197 25.94 8.94 16.59
CA THR A 197 26.34 8.27 17.84
C THR A 197 25.48 8.70 19.02
N GLU A 198 24.87 9.87 18.94
CA GLU A 198 24.15 10.53 20.03
C GLU A 198 22.76 9.91 20.30
N PHE A 199 22.18 9.24 19.32
CA PHE A 199 20.86 8.57 19.44
C PHE A 199 20.97 7.05 19.60
N SER A 200 22.10 6.53 20.06
CA SER A 200 22.38 5.10 20.12
C SER A 200 21.30 4.29 20.87
N ALA A 201 20.84 4.77 22.02
CA ALA A 201 19.77 4.11 22.79
C ALA A 201 18.45 4.05 22.03
N TYR A 202 18.06 5.15 21.36
CA TYR A 202 16.86 5.20 20.55
C TYR A 202 16.94 4.23 19.37
N ILE A 203 18.06 4.21 18.69
CA ILE A 203 18.32 3.34 17.54
C ILE A 203 18.26 1.87 17.95
N VAL A 204 18.94 1.50 19.05
CA VAL A 204 18.91 0.13 19.57
C VAL A 204 17.50 -0.26 20.01
N ALA A 205 16.76 0.62 20.69
CA ALA A 205 15.39 0.36 21.11
C ALA A 205 14.45 0.13 19.91
N LYS A 206 14.56 0.96 18.86
CA LYS A 206 13.74 0.80 17.65
C LYS A 206 14.15 -0.41 16.81
N ALA A 207 15.44 -0.77 16.78
CA ALA A 207 15.91 -2.01 16.17
C ALA A 207 15.39 -3.25 16.91
N ALA A 208 15.42 -3.23 18.25
CA ALA A 208 14.85 -4.29 19.09
C ALA A 208 13.33 -4.41 18.88
N MET A 209 12.60 -3.28 18.77
CA MET A 209 11.17 -3.26 18.45
C MET A 209 10.88 -3.87 17.08
N ASN A 210 11.67 -3.53 16.03
CA ASN A 210 11.54 -4.12 14.70
C ASN A 210 11.82 -5.63 14.71
N ALA A 211 12.80 -6.10 15.48
CA ALA A 211 13.09 -7.52 15.66
C ALA A 211 11.95 -8.23 16.40
N TYR A 212 11.44 -7.63 17.46
CA TYR A 212 10.32 -8.14 18.24
C TYR A 212 9.04 -8.24 17.39
N THR A 213 8.76 -7.25 16.56
CA THR A 213 7.65 -7.29 15.59
C THR A 213 7.70 -8.54 14.71
N ARG A 214 8.89 -8.89 14.20
CA ARG A 214 9.07 -10.13 13.40
C ARG A 214 8.87 -11.41 14.21
N ILE A 215 9.29 -11.40 15.47
CA ILE A 215 9.08 -12.54 16.39
C ILE A 215 7.59 -12.72 16.67
N LEU A 216 6.88 -11.62 16.95
CA LEU A 216 5.42 -11.64 17.18
C LEU A 216 4.65 -12.14 15.95
N ALA A 217 4.98 -11.64 14.75
CA ALA A 217 4.35 -12.08 13.51
C ALA A 217 4.53 -13.59 13.26
N LYS A 218 5.66 -14.17 13.67
CA LYS A 218 5.88 -15.63 13.61
C LYS A 218 5.15 -16.39 14.73
N LYS A 219 5.11 -15.82 15.93
CA LYS A 219 4.49 -16.46 17.10
C LYS A 219 2.96 -16.47 17.02
N TYR A 220 2.38 -15.43 16.42
CA TYR A 220 0.94 -15.24 16.26
C TYR A 220 0.58 -15.05 14.78
N PRO A 221 0.58 -16.10 13.97
CA PRO A 221 0.38 -15.98 12.51
C PRO A 221 -1.02 -15.50 12.11
N SER A 222 -2.01 -15.58 13.00
CA SER A 222 -3.33 -15.00 12.81
C SER A 222 -3.40 -13.51 13.12
N PHE A 223 -2.37 -12.92 13.74
CA PHE A 223 -2.32 -11.50 14.04
C PHE A 223 -1.64 -10.74 12.89
N LEU A 224 -2.14 -9.56 12.61
CA LEU A 224 -1.45 -8.62 11.72
C LEU A 224 -0.50 -7.75 12.55
N VAL A 225 0.79 -8.07 12.50
CA VAL A 225 1.82 -7.43 13.31
C VAL A 225 2.79 -6.67 12.42
N ASN A 226 2.81 -5.34 12.54
CA ASN A 226 3.63 -4.47 11.72
C ASN A 226 4.43 -3.47 12.55
N ALA A 227 5.61 -3.07 12.06
CA ALA A 227 6.36 -1.93 12.54
C ALA A 227 6.28 -0.81 11.50
N LEU A 228 6.02 0.40 11.95
CA LEU A 228 5.84 1.58 11.13
C LEU A 228 6.84 2.66 11.50
N CYS A 229 7.51 3.26 10.51
CA CYS A 229 8.23 4.51 10.68
C CYS A 229 7.35 5.66 10.17
N PRO A 230 6.90 6.58 11.03
CA PRO A 230 6.03 7.69 10.64
C PRO A 230 6.78 8.85 9.93
N GLY A 231 8.07 8.69 9.67
CA GLY A 231 8.92 9.77 9.18
C GLY A 231 9.36 10.74 10.27
N SER A 232 9.97 11.85 9.85
CA SER A 232 10.41 12.93 10.76
C SER A 232 9.25 13.90 11.00
N CYS A 233 8.40 13.59 12.00
CA CYS A 233 7.21 14.38 12.30
C CYS A 233 7.51 15.51 13.31
N LYS A 234 6.84 16.67 13.12
CA LYS A 234 6.84 17.78 14.08
C LYS A 234 6.14 17.37 15.36
N THR A 235 6.92 16.95 16.33
CA THR A 235 6.46 16.55 17.67
C THR A 235 7.42 17.11 18.72
N ASP A 236 7.00 17.11 19.99
CA ASP A 236 7.87 17.54 21.09
C ASP A 236 9.13 16.69 21.22
N MET A 237 9.08 15.42 20.79
CA MET A 237 10.25 14.52 20.80
C MET A 237 11.42 15.06 19.97
N VAL A 238 11.10 15.80 18.89
CA VAL A 238 12.06 16.44 18.00
C VAL A 238 11.93 17.97 18.02
N HIS A 239 11.43 18.54 19.13
CA HIS A 239 11.26 20.00 19.32
C HIS A 239 10.55 20.71 18.16
N ASN A 240 9.59 20.03 17.52
CA ASN A 240 8.78 20.52 16.40
C ASN A 240 9.57 20.88 15.12
N ILE A 241 10.78 20.36 14.95
CA ILE A 241 11.62 20.58 13.76
C ILE A 241 11.49 19.49 12.70
N GLY A 242 10.59 18.52 12.87
CA GLY A 242 10.28 17.51 11.85
C GLY A 242 9.82 18.13 10.52
N LEU A 243 9.93 17.38 9.44
CA LEU A 243 9.48 17.81 8.11
C LEU A 243 7.97 17.60 7.92
N LEU A 244 7.38 16.58 8.57
CA LEU A 244 5.97 16.21 8.48
C LEU A 244 5.20 16.72 9.70
N SER A 245 3.91 17.02 9.53
CA SER A 245 3.00 17.20 10.66
C SER A 245 2.74 15.86 11.38
N ALA A 246 2.20 15.90 12.58
CA ALA A 246 1.80 14.70 13.30
C ALA A 246 0.67 13.94 12.57
N ALA A 247 -0.22 14.67 11.88
CA ALA A 247 -1.30 14.11 11.07
C ALA A 247 -0.75 13.32 9.88
N GLU A 248 0.18 13.91 9.11
CA GLU A 248 0.88 13.23 8.02
C GLU A 248 1.61 11.96 8.51
N GLY A 249 2.29 12.03 9.66
CA GLY A 249 2.95 10.85 10.26
C GLY A 249 1.98 9.75 10.69
N ALA A 250 0.77 10.12 11.11
CA ALA A 250 -0.28 9.16 11.47
C ALA A 250 -0.91 8.50 10.24
N GLU A 251 -0.96 9.20 9.10
CA GLU A 251 -1.50 8.68 7.83
C GLU A 251 -0.70 7.48 7.28
N TYR A 252 0.59 7.39 7.56
CA TYR A 252 1.38 6.20 7.23
C TYR A 252 0.85 4.93 7.93
N ALA A 253 0.04 5.07 8.97
CA ALA A 253 -0.56 3.94 9.67
C ALA A 253 -1.72 3.28 8.89
N VAL A 254 -2.35 3.99 7.93
CA VAL A 254 -3.44 3.46 7.11
C VAL A 254 -3.26 3.89 5.66
N ARG A 255 -3.01 2.92 4.77
CA ARG A 255 -2.88 3.14 3.33
C ARG A 255 -4.04 2.46 2.59
N TYR A 256 -4.49 3.09 1.51
CA TYR A 256 -5.62 2.63 0.71
C TYR A 256 -5.17 2.29 -0.71
N ALA A 257 -5.59 1.13 -1.21
CA ALA A 257 -5.26 0.66 -2.55
C ALA A 257 -6.52 0.28 -3.33
N VAL A 258 -6.56 0.65 -4.60
CA VAL A 258 -7.53 0.10 -5.57
C VAL A 258 -6.81 -0.91 -6.46
N VAL A 259 -7.40 -2.08 -6.66
CA VAL A 259 -6.91 -3.08 -7.62
C VAL A 259 -8.04 -3.40 -8.61
N THR A 260 -7.82 -3.10 -9.89
CA THR A 260 -8.84 -3.34 -10.92
C THR A 260 -8.81 -4.79 -11.42
N GLY A 261 -10.02 -5.36 -11.69
CA GLY A 261 -10.14 -6.74 -12.19
C GLY A 261 -9.60 -7.79 -11.21
N ALA A 262 -9.92 -7.65 -9.93
CA ALA A 262 -9.26 -8.37 -8.85
C ALA A 262 -10.04 -9.57 -8.28
N ASN A 263 -11.14 -9.99 -8.91
CA ASN A 263 -11.93 -11.14 -8.46
C ASN A 263 -11.26 -12.51 -8.71
N LYS A 264 -10.17 -12.54 -9.49
CA LYS A 264 -9.40 -13.76 -9.81
C LYS A 264 -7.98 -13.43 -10.26
N GLY A 265 -7.17 -14.48 -10.47
CA GLY A 265 -5.84 -14.38 -11.08
C GLY A 265 -4.92 -13.41 -10.34
N ILE A 266 -4.06 -12.72 -11.09
CA ILE A 266 -3.02 -11.83 -10.55
C ILE A 266 -3.63 -10.73 -9.66
N GLY A 267 -4.75 -10.13 -10.06
CA GLY A 267 -5.42 -9.09 -9.27
C GLY A 267 -5.85 -9.57 -7.88
N PHE A 268 -6.37 -10.80 -7.78
CA PHE A 268 -6.70 -11.42 -6.50
C PHE A 268 -5.46 -11.61 -5.62
N GLY A 269 -4.38 -12.16 -6.21
CA GLY A 269 -3.11 -12.32 -5.49
C GLY A 269 -2.47 -10.99 -5.05
N ILE A 270 -2.66 -9.91 -5.83
CA ILE A 270 -2.24 -8.56 -5.44
C ILE A 270 -3.04 -8.08 -4.23
N CYS A 271 -4.38 -8.25 -4.24
CA CYS A 271 -5.22 -7.89 -3.10
C CYS A 271 -4.80 -8.65 -1.83
N GLU A 272 -4.60 -9.97 -1.93
CA GLU A 272 -4.15 -10.80 -0.81
C GLU A 272 -2.83 -10.31 -0.23
N GLN A 273 -1.83 -10.04 -1.07
CA GLN A 273 -0.52 -9.60 -0.61
C GLN A 273 -0.51 -8.17 -0.07
N LEU A 274 -1.24 -7.23 -0.69
CA LEU A 274 -1.36 -5.86 -0.17
C LEU A 274 -2.09 -5.85 1.17
N ALA A 275 -3.21 -6.58 1.29
CA ALA A 275 -3.96 -6.73 2.53
C ALA A 275 -3.10 -7.36 3.64
N SER A 276 -2.31 -8.38 3.31
CA SER A 276 -1.35 -9.01 4.25
C SER A 276 -0.22 -8.05 4.69
N ASN A 277 0.02 -6.98 3.95
CA ASN A 277 0.92 -5.88 4.33
C ASN A 277 0.21 -4.74 5.07
N GLY A 278 -1.04 -4.94 5.52
CA GLY A 278 -1.78 -3.96 6.32
C GLY A 278 -2.42 -2.82 5.50
N ILE A 279 -2.51 -2.96 4.19
CA ILE A 279 -3.13 -1.97 3.31
C ILE A 279 -4.60 -2.30 3.13
N VAL A 280 -5.48 -1.33 3.28
CA VAL A 280 -6.90 -1.51 2.96
C VAL A 280 -7.09 -1.50 1.45
N VAL A 281 -7.53 -2.62 0.90
CA VAL A 281 -7.65 -2.83 -0.54
C VAL A 281 -9.11 -2.78 -0.96
N ILE A 282 -9.43 -1.90 -1.90
CA ILE A 282 -10.68 -1.90 -2.62
C ILE A 282 -10.52 -2.87 -3.80
N LEU A 283 -11.01 -4.09 -3.61
CA LEU A 283 -11.07 -5.13 -4.62
C LEU A 283 -12.20 -4.79 -5.59
N THR A 284 -11.89 -4.67 -6.88
CA THR A 284 -12.91 -4.33 -7.87
C THR A 284 -13.09 -5.37 -8.95
N ALA A 285 -14.33 -5.55 -9.43
CA ALA A 285 -14.69 -6.45 -10.50
C ALA A 285 -15.98 -5.99 -11.21
N ARG A 286 -16.16 -6.35 -12.49
CA ARG A 286 -17.40 -6.08 -13.24
C ARG A 286 -18.59 -6.86 -12.68
N ASP A 287 -18.36 -8.14 -12.42
CA ASP A 287 -19.35 -9.07 -11.87
C ASP A 287 -19.34 -8.96 -10.35
N GLU A 288 -20.44 -8.43 -9.81
CA GLU A 288 -20.60 -8.19 -8.37
C GLU A 288 -20.53 -9.50 -7.58
N ARG A 289 -21.22 -10.54 -8.02
CA ARG A 289 -21.26 -11.84 -7.34
C ARG A 289 -19.86 -12.44 -7.21
N ARG A 290 -19.10 -12.48 -8.33
CA ARG A 290 -17.71 -12.99 -8.32
C ARG A 290 -16.78 -12.10 -7.50
N GLY A 291 -17.03 -10.80 -7.45
CA GLY A 291 -16.28 -9.87 -6.60
C GLY A 291 -16.51 -10.14 -5.11
N LEU A 292 -17.76 -10.30 -4.70
CA LEU A 292 -18.12 -10.63 -3.31
C LEU A 292 -17.60 -12.01 -2.89
N GLU A 293 -17.66 -13.01 -3.78
CA GLU A 293 -17.04 -14.33 -3.54
C GLU A 293 -15.52 -14.23 -3.32
N ALA A 294 -14.84 -13.37 -4.08
CA ALA A 294 -13.40 -13.14 -3.92
C ALA A 294 -13.09 -12.46 -2.58
N VAL A 295 -13.85 -11.44 -2.20
CA VAL A 295 -13.71 -10.79 -0.89
C VAL A 295 -13.97 -11.79 0.23
N GLN A 296 -14.98 -12.66 0.11
CA GLN A 296 -15.26 -13.67 1.13
C GLN A 296 -14.07 -14.63 1.33
N LYS A 297 -13.43 -15.08 0.24
CA LYS A 297 -12.20 -15.91 0.31
C LYS A 297 -11.07 -15.22 1.07
N LEU A 298 -10.87 -13.91 0.84
CA LEU A 298 -9.86 -13.13 1.55
C LEU A 298 -10.22 -12.94 3.03
N LYS A 299 -11.51 -12.76 3.34
CA LYS A 299 -12.01 -12.70 4.73
C LYS A 299 -11.77 -14.01 5.46
N ASP A 300 -12.06 -15.13 4.82
CA ASP A 300 -11.85 -16.48 5.38
C ASP A 300 -10.36 -16.77 5.62
N SER A 301 -9.47 -16.07 4.87
CA SER A 301 -8.02 -16.12 5.08
C SER A 301 -7.52 -15.13 6.16
N GLY A 302 -8.43 -14.53 6.96
CA GLY A 302 -8.07 -13.61 8.05
C GLY A 302 -7.81 -12.16 7.62
N LEU A 303 -8.20 -11.77 6.40
CA LEU A 303 -7.98 -10.42 5.85
C LEU A 303 -9.26 -9.57 5.82
N SER A 304 -10.27 -9.89 6.65
CA SER A 304 -11.60 -9.28 6.64
C SER A 304 -11.58 -7.74 6.68
N ASP A 305 -10.67 -7.16 7.45
CA ASP A 305 -10.62 -5.72 7.72
C ASP A 305 -9.80 -4.92 6.71
N TYR A 306 -9.13 -5.62 5.80
CA TYR A 306 -8.27 -5.02 4.78
C TYR A 306 -8.85 -5.11 3.39
N VAL A 307 -10.05 -5.69 3.23
CA VAL A 307 -10.61 -5.87 1.90
C VAL A 307 -12.07 -5.40 1.86
N VAL A 308 -12.32 -4.47 0.96
CA VAL A 308 -13.65 -3.94 0.64
C VAL A 308 -13.93 -4.23 -0.82
N PHE A 309 -15.17 -4.60 -1.16
CA PHE A 309 -15.61 -4.76 -2.54
C PHE A 309 -16.23 -3.48 -3.08
N HIS A 310 -15.93 -3.17 -4.34
CA HIS A 310 -16.67 -2.19 -5.13
C HIS A 310 -16.85 -2.68 -6.56
N GLN A 311 -18.07 -2.63 -7.09
CA GLN A 311 -18.30 -3.00 -8.50
C GLN A 311 -17.66 -1.98 -9.44
N LEU A 312 -16.96 -2.44 -10.47
CA LEU A 312 -16.25 -1.58 -11.42
C LEU A 312 -16.13 -2.24 -12.78
N ASP A 313 -16.59 -1.57 -13.82
CA ASP A 313 -16.18 -1.80 -15.20
C ASP A 313 -15.29 -0.64 -15.67
N VAL A 314 -14.02 -0.92 -15.94
CA VAL A 314 -13.06 0.11 -16.39
C VAL A 314 -13.36 0.66 -17.79
N ALA A 315 -14.22 -0.01 -18.56
CA ALA A 315 -14.72 0.48 -19.85
C ALA A 315 -15.88 1.49 -19.68
N ASN A 316 -16.51 1.56 -18.49
CA ASN A 316 -17.67 2.41 -18.22
C ASN A 316 -17.30 3.54 -17.26
N THR A 317 -17.27 4.77 -17.77
CA THR A 317 -16.90 5.99 -17.00
C THR A 317 -17.84 6.26 -15.82
N ALA A 318 -19.12 5.87 -15.91
CA ALA A 318 -20.05 6.06 -14.80
C ALA A 318 -19.68 5.20 -13.58
N THR A 319 -19.27 3.95 -13.80
CA THR A 319 -18.82 3.08 -12.67
C THR A 319 -17.51 3.56 -12.06
N ILE A 320 -16.63 4.18 -12.85
CA ILE A 320 -15.38 4.77 -12.37
C ILE A 320 -15.69 6.00 -11.49
N ALA A 321 -16.63 6.85 -11.90
CA ALA A 321 -17.04 8.01 -11.11
C ALA A 321 -17.64 7.60 -9.76
N VAL A 322 -18.52 6.58 -9.75
CA VAL A 322 -19.10 6.04 -8.50
C VAL A 322 -18.00 5.48 -7.58
N LEU A 323 -16.98 4.82 -8.11
CA LEU A 323 -15.84 4.37 -7.32
C LEU A 323 -15.05 5.55 -6.73
N ALA A 324 -14.81 6.60 -7.51
CA ALA A 324 -14.10 7.80 -7.02
C ALA A 324 -14.86 8.47 -5.87
N ASP A 325 -16.18 8.63 -6.01
CA ASP A 325 -17.05 9.18 -4.96
C ASP A 325 -17.06 8.29 -3.71
N PHE A 326 -17.12 6.97 -3.90
CA PHE A 326 -17.04 6.00 -2.79
C PHE A 326 -15.72 6.16 -2.03
N ILE A 327 -14.57 6.21 -2.73
CA ILE A 327 -13.25 6.36 -2.08
C ILE A 327 -13.18 7.69 -1.35
N LYS A 328 -13.65 8.77 -1.97
CA LYS A 328 -13.69 10.10 -1.37
C LYS A 328 -14.51 10.12 -0.07
N ALA A 329 -15.69 9.51 -0.08
CA ALA A 329 -16.60 9.49 1.05
C ALA A 329 -16.11 8.58 2.19
N GLN A 330 -15.52 7.42 1.87
CA GLN A 330 -15.15 6.41 2.88
C GLN A 330 -13.72 6.59 3.41
N PHE A 331 -12.80 7.07 2.58
CA PHE A 331 -11.36 7.05 2.89
C PHE A 331 -10.69 8.43 2.77
N GLY A 332 -11.30 9.37 2.06
CA GLY A 332 -10.80 10.73 1.86
C GLY A 332 -9.64 10.84 0.87
N LYS A 333 -8.83 9.80 0.70
CA LYS A 333 -7.65 9.75 -0.18
C LYS A 333 -7.46 8.35 -0.80
N LEU A 334 -6.56 8.27 -1.77
CA LEU A 334 -6.07 7.01 -2.32
C LEU A 334 -4.54 7.02 -2.37
N ASP A 335 -3.88 5.96 -1.90
CA ASP A 335 -2.42 5.88 -1.91
C ASP A 335 -1.87 5.04 -3.07
N ILE A 336 -2.60 4.01 -3.50
CA ILE A 336 -2.12 3.05 -4.48
C ILE A 336 -3.24 2.75 -5.49
N LEU A 337 -2.94 2.92 -6.78
CA LEU A 337 -3.76 2.42 -7.88
C LEU A 337 -3.01 1.30 -8.61
N VAL A 338 -3.60 0.12 -8.69
CA VAL A 338 -3.10 -0.98 -9.50
C VAL A 338 -4.05 -1.24 -10.66
N ASN A 339 -3.67 -0.81 -11.86
CA ASN A 339 -4.37 -1.09 -13.09
C ASN A 339 -4.01 -2.52 -13.55
N ASN A 340 -4.80 -3.49 -13.10
CA ASN A 340 -4.60 -4.91 -13.40
C ASN A 340 -5.65 -5.46 -14.37
N ALA A 341 -6.85 -4.87 -14.43
CA ALA A 341 -7.88 -5.31 -15.38
C ALA A 341 -7.35 -5.38 -16.81
N GLY A 342 -7.59 -6.49 -17.48
CA GLY A 342 -7.16 -6.69 -18.85
C GLY A 342 -7.77 -7.94 -19.48
N ILE A 343 -7.85 -7.93 -20.80
CA ILE A 343 -8.33 -9.05 -21.62
C ILE A 343 -7.37 -9.32 -22.79
N GLY A 344 -7.43 -10.54 -23.34
CA GLY A 344 -6.53 -10.96 -24.42
C GLY A 344 -6.88 -10.41 -25.79
N GLY A 345 -8.13 -10.00 -26.01
CA GLY A 345 -8.62 -9.55 -27.32
C GLY A 345 -8.72 -10.66 -28.37
N VAL A 346 -8.82 -11.89 -27.92
CA VAL A 346 -8.91 -13.08 -28.76
C VAL A 346 -9.89 -14.09 -28.17
N GLU A 347 -10.45 -14.90 -29.03
CA GLU A 347 -11.21 -16.10 -28.72
C GLU A 347 -10.46 -17.34 -29.22
N ALA A 348 -10.73 -18.47 -28.61
CA ALA A 348 -10.21 -19.76 -29.04
C ALA A 348 -11.28 -20.82 -28.90
N ASP A 349 -11.22 -21.85 -29.74
CA ASP A 349 -12.01 -23.04 -29.56
C ASP A 349 -11.44 -23.85 -28.38
N ASP A 350 -12.23 -23.97 -27.30
CA ASP A 350 -11.82 -24.67 -26.08
C ASP A 350 -11.46 -26.14 -26.30
N ASP A 351 -12.12 -26.82 -27.24
CA ASP A 351 -11.87 -28.23 -27.53
C ASP A 351 -10.58 -28.39 -28.35
N ALA A 352 -10.34 -27.53 -29.32
CA ALA A 352 -9.11 -27.48 -30.10
C ALA A 352 -7.89 -27.14 -29.20
N LEU A 353 -8.07 -26.19 -28.27
CA LEU A 353 -7.02 -25.85 -27.28
C LEU A 353 -6.70 -27.04 -26.37
N ARG A 354 -7.70 -27.71 -25.81
CA ARG A 354 -7.51 -28.89 -24.96
C ARG A 354 -6.80 -30.02 -25.71
N ALA A 355 -7.16 -30.25 -26.96
CA ALA A 355 -6.51 -31.24 -27.82
C ALA A 355 -5.03 -30.88 -28.08
N SER A 356 -4.73 -29.59 -28.36
CA SER A 356 -3.37 -29.09 -28.57
C SER A 356 -2.48 -29.25 -27.35
N PHE A 357 -3.02 -29.10 -26.12
CA PHE A 357 -2.25 -29.29 -24.89
C PHE A 357 -2.09 -30.78 -24.49
N SER A 358 -2.95 -31.67 -25.02
CA SER A 358 -2.90 -33.11 -24.72
C SER A 358 -1.94 -33.87 -25.65
N SER A 359 -1.64 -33.34 -26.84
CA SER A 359 -0.67 -33.90 -27.76
C SER A 359 0.75 -33.52 -27.31
N ASN A 360 1.53 -34.54 -26.93
CA ASN A 360 2.92 -34.42 -26.44
C ASN A 360 3.94 -34.00 -27.52
N GLU A 361 3.48 -33.44 -28.64
CA GLU A 361 4.36 -32.99 -29.73
C GLU A 361 4.75 -31.52 -29.49
N GLY A 362 5.95 -31.30 -29.15
CA GLY A 362 6.87 -30.19 -28.98
C GLY A 362 6.61 -28.81 -29.62
N ALA A 363 5.41 -28.42 -29.88
CA ALA A 363 5.09 -27.07 -30.40
C ALA A 363 4.79 -26.13 -29.24
N GLN A 364 5.81 -25.52 -28.70
CA GLN A 364 5.75 -24.55 -27.57
C GLN A 364 4.80 -23.34 -27.85
N PHE A 365 4.32 -23.14 -29.08
CA PHE A 365 3.46 -22.03 -29.50
C PHE A 365 2.35 -22.38 -30.52
N GLY A 366 2.14 -23.65 -30.89
CA GLY A 366 1.14 -24.05 -31.90
C GLY A 366 -0.31 -23.68 -31.54
N TRP A 367 -0.61 -23.51 -30.25
CA TRP A 367 -1.92 -23.05 -29.78
C TRP A 367 -2.23 -21.59 -30.15
N LEU A 368 -1.25 -20.75 -30.47
CA LEU A 368 -1.45 -19.38 -30.91
C LEU A 368 -2.16 -19.31 -32.27
N GLU A 369 -2.01 -20.31 -33.12
CA GLU A 369 -2.68 -20.41 -34.42
C GLU A 369 -4.17 -20.73 -34.30
N LEU A 370 -4.59 -21.22 -33.12
CA LEU A 370 -6.00 -21.48 -32.79
C LEU A 370 -6.75 -20.24 -32.32
N LEU A 371 -6.05 -19.11 -32.16
CA LEU A 371 -6.65 -17.86 -31.70
C LEU A 371 -7.28 -17.09 -32.83
N THR A 372 -8.51 -16.65 -32.63
CA THR A 372 -9.24 -15.74 -33.52
C THR A 372 -9.31 -14.34 -32.92
N GLU A 373 -8.97 -13.34 -33.75
CA GLU A 373 -9.02 -11.92 -33.40
C GLU A 373 -10.01 -11.22 -34.33
N THR A 374 -11.15 -10.73 -33.81
CA THR A 374 -12.11 -9.93 -34.53
C THR A 374 -11.92 -8.45 -34.23
N TYR A 375 -12.53 -7.56 -35.04
CA TYR A 375 -12.49 -6.11 -34.79
C TYR A 375 -13.07 -5.76 -33.44
N GLU A 376 -14.19 -6.35 -33.05
CA GLU A 376 -14.90 -6.11 -31.79
C GLU A 376 -14.05 -6.54 -30.61
N LEU A 377 -13.36 -7.69 -30.70
CA LEU A 377 -12.43 -8.16 -29.66
C LEU A 377 -11.20 -7.27 -29.55
N ALA A 378 -10.68 -6.79 -30.68
CA ALA A 378 -9.54 -5.89 -30.73
C ALA A 378 -9.89 -4.53 -30.10
N GLU A 379 -11.03 -3.95 -30.48
CA GLU A 379 -11.54 -2.70 -29.91
C GLU A 379 -11.80 -2.82 -28.40
N ALA A 380 -12.45 -3.91 -27.97
CA ALA A 380 -12.67 -4.20 -26.56
C ALA A 380 -11.34 -4.33 -25.78
N CYS A 381 -10.33 -4.99 -26.38
CA CYS A 381 -9.02 -5.14 -25.77
C CYS A 381 -8.33 -3.80 -25.53
N ILE A 382 -8.31 -2.92 -26.51
CA ILE A 382 -7.75 -1.57 -26.39
C ILE A 382 -8.54 -0.75 -25.36
N THR A 383 -9.87 -0.84 -25.42
CA THR A 383 -10.78 -0.11 -24.51
C THR A 383 -10.56 -0.49 -23.05
N VAL A 384 -10.40 -1.77 -22.75
CA VAL A 384 -10.18 -2.25 -21.37
C VAL A 384 -8.74 -2.03 -20.93
N ASN A 385 -7.75 -2.46 -21.74
CA ASN A 385 -6.36 -2.53 -21.30
C ASN A 385 -5.69 -1.16 -21.24
N TYR A 386 -5.94 -0.29 -22.22
CA TYR A 386 -5.33 1.04 -22.29
C TYR A 386 -6.28 2.13 -21.80
N TYR A 387 -7.42 2.33 -22.47
CA TYR A 387 -8.33 3.40 -22.08
C TYR A 387 -8.94 3.20 -20.70
N GLY A 388 -9.16 1.95 -20.28
CA GLY A 388 -9.60 1.65 -18.92
C GLY A 388 -8.59 2.11 -17.88
N ALA A 389 -7.31 1.80 -18.06
CA ALA A 389 -6.24 2.25 -17.17
C ALA A 389 -6.08 3.78 -17.18
N LYS A 390 -6.16 4.42 -18.36
CA LYS A 390 -6.12 5.89 -18.52
C LYS A 390 -7.24 6.56 -17.74
N ARG A 391 -8.50 6.16 -17.96
CA ARG A 391 -9.68 6.67 -17.24
C ARG A 391 -9.59 6.50 -15.73
N MET A 392 -9.07 5.36 -15.27
CA MET A 392 -8.86 5.12 -13.85
C MET A 392 -7.85 6.11 -13.25
N VAL A 393 -6.74 6.39 -13.94
CA VAL A 393 -5.77 7.40 -13.51
C VAL A 393 -6.42 8.76 -13.47
N GLU A 394 -7.08 9.20 -14.55
CA GLU A 394 -7.73 10.52 -14.65
C GLU A 394 -8.76 10.74 -13.53
N ALA A 395 -9.64 9.78 -13.30
CA ALA A 395 -10.71 9.90 -12.30
C ALA A 395 -10.21 9.84 -10.85
N LEU A 396 -9.17 9.04 -10.56
CA LEU A 396 -8.64 8.88 -9.21
C LEU A 396 -7.46 9.79 -8.90
N PHE A 397 -6.98 10.54 -9.88
CA PHE A 397 -5.86 11.46 -9.72
C PHE A 397 -6.03 12.47 -8.58
N PRO A 398 -7.20 13.13 -8.43
CA PRO A 398 -7.39 14.06 -7.31
C PRO A 398 -7.27 13.40 -5.93
N LEU A 399 -7.64 12.12 -5.81
CA LEU A 399 -7.52 11.36 -4.57
C LEU A 399 -6.08 10.87 -4.32
N LEU A 400 -5.37 10.51 -5.39
CA LEU A 400 -3.95 10.16 -5.34
C LEU A 400 -3.07 11.35 -4.96
N GLN A 401 -3.41 12.57 -5.39
CA GLN A 401 -2.71 13.80 -5.00
C GLN A 401 -2.80 14.11 -3.50
N LEU A 402 -3.79 13.56 -2.80
CA LEU A 402 -3.94 13.70 -1.34
C LEU A 402 -3.06 12.71 -0.57
N SER A 403 -2.38 11.80 -1.26
CA SER A 403 -1.43 10.87 -0.64
C SER A 403 -0.04 11.48 -0.55
N ASP A 404 0.63 11.27 0.58
CA ASP A 404 2.07 11.63 0.73
C ASP A 404 3.00 10.71 -0.06
N SER A 405 2.46 9.63 -0.57
CA SER A 405 3.23 8.54 -1.18
C SER A 405 2.43 7.85 -2.29
N PRO A 406 1.98 8.61 -3.32
CA PRO A 406 1.11 8.05 -4.35
C PRO A 406 1.85 7.07 -5.26
N ARG A 407 1.19 5.94 -5.55
CA ARG A 407 1.71 4.86 -6.40
C ARG A 407 0.70 4.52 -7.48
N ILE A 408 1.19 4.39 -8.71
CA ILE A 408 0.42 3.83 -9.82
C ILE A 408 1.22 2.67 -10.40
N VAL A 409 0.62 1.49 -10.43
CA VAL A 409 1.21 0.28 -11.00
C VAL A 409 0.34 -0.20 -12.14
N ASN A 410 0.87 -0.17 -13.35
CA ASN A 410 0.20 -0.68 -14.54
C ASN A 410 0.68 -2.12 -14.81
N VAL A 411 -0.22 -3.10 -14.66
CA VAL A 411 0.09 -4.51 -14.97
C VAL A 411 0.09 -4.69 -16.48
N SER A 412 1.28 -4.64 -17.04
CA SER A 412 1.56 -4.72 -18.46
C SER A 412 2.02 -6.14 -18.87
N SER A 413 2.74 -6.24 -19.97
CA SER A 413 3.28 -7.48 -20.51
C SER A 413 4.58 -7.22 -21.27
N SER A 414 5.48 -8.22 -21.29
CA SER A 414 6.63 -8.22 -22.19
C SER A 414 6.22 -8.23 -23.68
N MET A 415 4.97 -8.63 -23.98
CA MET A 415 4.41 -8.51 -25.33
C MET A 415 4.27 -7.06 -25.77
N GLY A 416 4.04 -6.11 -24.84
CA GLY A 416 3.97 -4.67 -25.12
C GLY A 416 5.32 -3.97 -25.28
N LYS A 417 6.44 -4.69 -25.36
CA LYS A 417 7.73 -4.08 -25.69
C LYS A 417 7.75 -3.62 -27.15
N LEU A 418 8.40 -2.49 -27.41
CA LEU A 418 8.48 -1.88 -28.75
C LEU A 418 8.96 -2.84 -29.85
N LYS A 419 9.87 -3.75 -29.52
CA LYS A 419 10.35 -4.77 -30.46
C LYS A 419 9.27 -5.73 -30.98
N ASN A 420 8.13 -5.81 -30.32
CA ASN A 420 6.99 -6.64 -30.74
C ASN A 420 5.94 -5.83 -31.52
N VAL A 421 6.09 -4.51 -31.59
CA VAL A 421 5.28 -3.62 -32.43
C VAL A 421 5.93 -3.57 -33.80
N SER A 422 5.48 -4.42 -34.72
CA SER A 422 6.10 -4.61 -36.02
C SER A 422 5.85 -3.46 -37.03
N ASN A 423 4.88 -2.57 -36.74
CA ASN A 423 4.63 -1.38 -37.55
C ASN A 423 5.69 -0.30 -37.21
N GLU A 424 6.53 0.06 -38.19
CA GLU A 424 7.67 0.97 -38.00
C GLU A 424 7.22 2.37 -37.55
N TRP A 425 6.18 2.93 -38.16
CA TRP A 425 5.66 4.24 -37.76
C TRP A 425 5.15 4.24 -36.33
N ALA A 426 4.37 3.23 -35.93
CA ALA A 426 3.90 3.11 -34.56
C ALA A 426 5.06 2.95 -33.56
N THR A 427 6.09 2.18 -33.93
CA THR A 427 7.30 2.00 -33.11
C THR A 427 8.04 3.32 -32.96
N GLN A 428 8.20 4.11 -34.03
CA GLN A 428 8.82 5.43 -33.96
C GLN A 428 8.04 6.37 -33.05
N VAL A 429 6.71 6.43 -33.21
CA VAL A 429 5.85 7.28 -32.37
C VAL A 429 5.96 6.91 -30.90
N LEU A 430 5.85 5.62 -30.57
CA LEU A 430 5.85 5.14 -29.17
C LEU A 430 7.23 5.16 -28.53
N SER A 431 8.33 5.20 -29.31
CA SER A 431 9.70 5.27 -28.80
C SER A 431 10.19 6.68 -28.49
N ASP A 432 9.66 7.69 -29.20
CA ASP A 432 10.10 9.09 -29.11
C ASP A 432 9.72 9.70 -27.75
N ALA A 433 10.62 9.59 -26.76
CA ALA A 433 10.39 10.05 -25.39
C ALA A 433 10.13 11.57 -25.27
N ASP A 434 10.60 12.37 -26.24
CA ASP A 434 10.51 13.83 -26.20
C ASP A 434 9.18 14.33 -26.78
N LYS A 435 8.67 13.66 -27.84
CA LYS A 435 7.44 14.03 -28.54
C LYS A 435 6.26 13.14 -28.20
N LEU A 436 6.45 12.17 -27.31
CA LEU A 436 5.39 11.27 -26.88
C LEU A 436 4.31 12.05 -26.11
N SER A 437 3.07 11.95 -26.56
CA SER A 437 1.89 12.50 -25.89
C SER A 437 0.73 11.50 -25.93
N GLU A 438 -0.32 11.76 -25.15
CA GLU A 438 -1.52 10.92 -25.14
C GLU A 438 -2.21 10.90 -26.49
N GLU A 439 -2.29 12.05 -27.16
CA GLU A 439 -2.86 12.18 -28.53
C GLU A 439 -2.08 11.34 -29.55
N ARG A 440 -0.74 11.27 -29.41
CA ARG A 440 0.08 10.44 -30.30
C ARG A 440 -0.16 8.94 -30.07
N ILE A 441 -0.41 8.53 -28.83
CA ILE A 441 -0.80 7.15 -28.54
C ILE A 441 -2.18 6.86 -29.13
N ASP A 442 -3.15 7.78 -28.95
CA ASP A 442 -4.51 7.65 -29.47
C ASP A 442 -4.51 7.60 -31.00
N GLU A 443 -3.61 8.37 -31.68
CA GLU A 443 -3.42 8.30 -33.13
C GLU A 443 -2.94 6.91 -33.60
N VAL A 444 -1.97 6.31 -32.89
CA VAL A 444 -1.48 4.95 -33.19
C VAL A 444 -2.59 3.93 -33.07
N LEU A 445 -3.36 3.97 -31.98
CA LEU A 445 -4.44 3.02 -31.72
C LEU A 445 -5.61 3.22 -32.69
N GLY A 446 -5.96 4.47 -33.00
CA GLY A 446 -6.99 4.80 -33.97
C GLY A 446 -6.65 4.29 -35.36
N LYS A 447 -5.40 4.53 -35.84
CA LYS A 447 -4.94 4.01 -37.11
C LYS A 447 -4.94 2.49 -37.16
N TYR A 448 -4.50 1.82 -36.09
CA TYR A 448 -4.57 0.35 -36.02
C TYR A 448 -5.99 -0.17 -36.15
N LEU A 449 -6.95 0.41 -35.43
CA LEU A 449 -8.36 -0.01 -35.51
C LEU A 449 -8.96 0.25 -36.90
N THR A 450 -8.61 1.37 -37.55
CA THR A 450 -9.01 1.66 -38.92
C THR A 450 -8.47 0.60 -39.89
N ASP A 451 -7.15 0.33 -39.83
CA ASP A 451 -6.51 -0.68 -40.70
C ASP A 451 -7.03 -2.10 -40.43
N PHE A 452 -7.45 -2.38 -39.18
CA PHE A 452 -8.08 -3.64 -38.82
C PHE A 452 -9.45 -3.77 -39.50
N LYS A 453 -10.28 -2.74 -39.39
CA LYS A 453 -11.63 -2.69 -39.95
C LYS A 453 -11.63 -2.78 -41.49
N GLU A 454 -10.63 -2.16 -42.14
CA GLU A 454 -10.42 -2.17 -43.57
C GLU A 454 -9.75 -3.44 -44.10
N GLY A 455 -9.33 -4.36 -43.22
CA GLY A 455 -8.64 -5.61 -43.60
C GLY A 455 -7.18 -5.38 -44.04
N THR A 456 -6.62 -4.18 -43.86
CA THR A 456 -5.28 -3.79 -44.31
C THR A 456 -4.21 -3.99 -43.21
N ARG A 457 -4.58 -4.55 -42.05
CA ARG A 457 -3.68 -4.74 -40.90
C ARG A 457 -2.35 -5.41 -41.27
N LYS A 458 -2.40 -6.54 -42.03
CA LYS A 458 -1.18 -7.28 -42.40
C LYS A 458 -0.32 -6.49 -43.38
N THR A 459 -0.92 -5.84 -44.38
CA THR A 459 -0.19 -5.05 -45.38
C THR A 459 0.45 -3.80 -44.79
N ASN A 460 -0.14 -3.22 -43.75
CA ASN A 460 0.40 -2.07 -43.02
C ASN A 460 1.34 -2.46 -41.90
N GLY A 461 1.79 -3.72 -41.81
CA GLY A 461 2.86 -4.17 -40.95
C GLY A 461 2.49 -4.30 -39.47
N TRP A 462 1.19 -4.37 -39.13
CA TRP A 462 0.78 -4.62 -37.75
C TRP A 462 1.06 -6.07 -37.31
N PRO A 463 1.23 -6.35 -36.00
CA PRO A 463 1.50 -7.69 -35.51
C PRO A 463 0.45 -8.71 -36.01
N ALA A 464 0.91 -9.90 -36.42
CA ALA A 464 0.04 -10.91 -37.03
C ALA A 464 -0.90 -11.60 -36.02
N LEU A 465 -0.42 -11.78 -34.79
CA LEU A 465 -1.12 -12.46 -33.69
C LEU A 465 -1.15 -11.58 -32.45
N LEU A 466 -2.25 -11.63 -31.70
CA LEU A 466 -2.44 -10.85 -30.47
C LEU A 466 -2.20 -9.34 -30.69
N SER A 467 -2.53 -8.84 -31.88
CA SER A 467 -2.14 -7.50 -32.31
C SER A 467 -2.71 -6.42 -31.40
N ALA A 468 -4.00 -6.50 -31.03
CA ALA A 468 -4.64 -5.58 -30.11
C ALA A 468 -4.02 -5.65 -28.71
N TYR A 469 -3.71 -6.86 -28.23
CA TYR A 469 -3.07 -7.04 -26.94
C TYR A 469 -1.69 -6.41 -26.91
N ILE A 470 -0.85 -6.69 -27.90
CA ILE A 470 0.50 -6.10 -28.05
C ILE A 470 0.41 -4.57 -28.03
N LEU A 471 -0.44 -3.99 -28.87
CA LEU A 471 -0.59 -2.55 -28.99
C LEU A 471 -1.17 -1.91 -27.72
N SER A 472 -2.19 -2.54 -27.10
CA SER A 472 -2.75 -2.04 -25.84
C SER A 472 -1.72 -2.00 -24.72
N LYS A 473 -0.82 -3.00 -24.66
CA LYS A 473 0.26 -3.06 -23.64
C LYS A 473 1.43 -2.13 -23.99
N ALA A 474 1.74 -1.91 -25.27
CA ALA A 474 2.70 -0.90 -25.71
C ALA A 474 2.20 0.52 -25.40
N ALA A 475 0.92 0.80 -25.69
CA ALA A 475 0.27 2.06 -25.33
C ALA A 475 0.28 2.31 -23.81
N MET A 476 -0.02 1.30 -23.00
CA MET A 476 0.06 1.38 -21.53
C MET A 476 1.49 1.68 -21.04
N ASN A 477 2.51 1.06 -21.65
CA ASN A 477 3.91 1.33 -21.35
C ASN A 477 4.28 2.78 -21.70
N ALA A 478 3.88 3.26 -22.89
CA ALA A 478 4.09 4.62 -23.33
C ALA A 478 3.39 5.64 -22.41
N TYR A 479 2.13 5.39 -22.06
CA TYR A 479 1.36 6.21 -21.12
C TYR A 479 2.02 6.29 -19.75
N THR A 480 2.55 5.17 -19.24
CA THR A 480 3.30 5.14 -17.97
C THR A 480 4.46 6.14 -17.98
N ARG A 481 5.20 6.25 -19.09
CA ARG A 481 6.31 7.21 -19.24
C ARG A 481 5.80 8.66 -19.22
N ILE A 482 4.70 8.95 -19.93
CA ILE A 482 4.10 10.29 -19.97
C ILE A 482 3.70 10.74 -18.57
N ILE A 483 2.88 9.95 -17.88
CA ILE A 483 2.35 10.36 -16.57
C ILE A 483 3.47 10.41 -15.50
N ALA A 484 4.49 9.56 -15.60
CA ALA A 484 5.63 9.63 -14.69
C ALA A 484 6.48 10.91 -14.90
N LYS A 485 6.62 11.37 -16.14
CA LYS A 485 7.29 12.65 -16.48
C LYS A 485 6.47 13.85 -15.98
N ASN A 486 5.15 13.80 -16.12
CA ASN A 486 4.25 14.88 -15.73
C ASN A 486 4.08 14.97 -14.20
N PHE A 487 4.23 13.86 -13.48
CA PHE A 487 4.02 13.79 -12.02
C PHE A 487 5.23 13.18 -11.29
N PRO A 488 6.34 13.93 -11.19
CA PRO A 488 7.61 13.42 -10.65
C PRO A 488 7.57 13.04 -9.17
N THR A 489 6.58 13.53 -8.42
CA THR A 489 6.37 13.16 -7.01
C THR A 489 5.71 11.78 -6.85
N PHE A 490 5.04 11.28 -7.89
CA PHE A 490 4.41 9.96 -7.90
C PHE A 490 5.44 8.88 -8.27
N ARG A 491 5.22 7.65 -7.80
CA ARG A 491 5.96 6.47 -8.30
C ARG A 491 5.04 5.69 -9.23
N ILE A 492 5.27 5.86 -10.51
CA ILE A 492 4.42 5.34 -11.59
C ILE A 492 5.25 4.40 -12.44
N ASN A 493 4.92 3.13 -12.43
CA ASN A 493 5.68 2.11 -13.15
C ASN A 493 4.75 1.10 -13.82
N CYS A 494 5.25 0.43 -14.84
CA CYS A 494 4.57 -0.71 -15.42
C CYS A 494 5.39 -1.99 -15.25
N VAL A 495 4.70 -3.13 -15.20
CA VAL A 495 5.33 -4.42 -14.93
C VAL A 495 4.70 -5.56 -15.71
N CYS A 496 5.55 -6.38 -16.31
CA CYS A 496 5.17 -7.72 -16.76
C CYS A 496 5.37 -8.70 -15.59
N PRO A 497 4.29 -9.34 -15.10
CA PRO A 497 4.38 -10.28 -13.98
C PRO A 497 5.03 -11.63 -14.34
N GLY A 498 5.36 -11.83 -15.62
CA GLY A 498 5.79 -13.11 -16.19
C GLY A 498 4.63 -13.92 -16.77
N HIS A 499 4.89 -15.15 -17.21
CA HIS A 499 3.87 -16.04 -17.77
C HIS A 499 3.15 -16.78 -16.63
N VAL A 500 2.14 -16.10 -16.07
CA VAL A 500 1.38 -16.56 -14.90
C VAL A 500 0.16 -17.36 -15.34
N LYS A 501 -0.11 -18.49 -14.68
CA LYS A 501 -1.25 -19.36 -14.97
C LYS A 501 -2.57 -18.67 -14.62
N THR A 502 -3.27 -18.16 -15.64
CA THR A 502 -4.54 -17.39 -15.53
C THR A 502 -5.42 -17.64 -16.75
N ASP A 503 -6.68 -17.22 -16.66
CA ASP A 503 -7.66 -17.40 -17.76
C ASP A 503 -7.28 -16.60 -19.01
N ILE A 504 -6.60 -15.45 -18.88
CA ILE A 504 -6.22 -14.61 -20.03
C ILE A 504 -5.29 -15.34 -21.02
N ASN A 505 -4.59 -16.34 -20.55
CA ASN A 505 -3.71 -17.19 -21.36
C ASN A 505 -4.13 -18.66 -21.32
N PHE A 506 -5.44 -18.92 -21.14
CA PHE A 506 -6.01 -20.27 -21.14
C PHE A 506 -5.30 -21.22 -20.18
N SER A 507 -4.80 -20.69 -19.05
CA SER A 507 -4.05 -21.43 -18.02
C SER A 507 -2.72 -22.05 -18.49
N THR A 508 -2.14 -21.59 -19.61
CA THR A 508 -0.84 -22.05 -20.13
C THR A 508 0.37 -21.53 -19.35
N GLY A 509 0.16 -20.57 -18.46
CA GLY A 509 1.23 -19.97 -17.65
C GLY A 509 1.96 -20.98 -16.78
N LYS A 510 3.28 -20.75 -16.59
CA LYS A 510 4.15 -21.61 -15.77
C LYS A 510 4.26 -21.16 -14.33
N LEU A 511 3.99 -19.86 -14.06
CA LEU A 511 4.12 -19.29 -12.73
C LEU A 511 2.78 -19.35 -11.99
N PRO A 512 2.78 -19.65 -10.67
CA PRO A 512 1.57 -19.54 -9.86
C PRO A 512 1.19 -18.06 -9.68
N VAL A 513 -0.11 -17.82 -9.43
CA VAL A 513 -0.68 -16.47 -9.20
C VAL A 513 0.07 -15.72 -8.10
N LYS A 514 0.44 -16.41 -7.02
CA LYS A 514 1.17 -15.82 -5.89
C LYS A 514 2.49 -15.17 -6.33
N GLU A 515 3.29 -15.86 -7.14
CA GLU A 515 4.54 -15.31 -7.70
C GLU A 515 4.27 -14.15 -8.68
N GLY A 516 3.24 -14.30 -9.52
CA GLY A 516 2.84 -13.24 -10.46
C GLY A 516 2.45 -11.93 -9.76
N ALA A 517 1.85 -12.02 -8.59
CA ALA A 517 1.44 -10.87 -7.79
C ALA A 517 2.62 -10.15 -7.08
N GLU A 518 3.74 -10.84 -6.81
CA GLU A 518 4.89 -10.26 -6.08
C GLU A 518 5.45 -8.99 -6.74
N SER A 519 5.55 -8.97 -8.05
CA SER A 519 6.18 -7.85 -8.76
C SER A 519 5.31 -6.59 -8.77
N PRO A 520 4.00 -6.63 -9.08
CA PRO A 520 3.11 -5.49 -8.91
C PRO A 520 3.06 -4.99 -7.45
N VAL A 521 3.01 -5.91 -6.47
CA VAL A 521 3.00 -5.54 -5.05
C VAL A 521 4.30 -4.85 -4.65
N ARG A 522 5.46 -5.36 -5.09
CA ARG A 522 6.75 -4.68 -4.85
C ARG A 522 6.75 -3.25 -5.36
N LEU A 523 6.19 -2.99 -6.55
CA LEU A 523 6.11 -1.65 -7.12
C LEU A 523 5.11 -0.76 -6.36
N ALA A 524 3.99 -1.32 -5.91
CA ALA A 524 3.01 -0.64 -5.06
C ALA A 524 3.58 -0.23 -3.69
N LEU A 525 4.61 -0.93 -3.21
CA LEU A 525 5.27 -0.73 -1.92
C LEU A 525 6.63 -0.02 -2.03
N LEU A 526 6.97 0.53 -3.20
CA LEU A 526 8.24 1.26 -3.38
C LEU A 526 8.38 2.42 -2.39
N PRO A 527 9.60 2.69 -1.90
CA PRO A 527 9.87 3.91 -1.12
C PRO A 527 9.72 5.17 -1.99
N ASN A 528 9.60 6.35 -1.35
CA ASN A 528 9.39 7.62 -2.04
C ASN A 528 10.55 8.03 -2.97
N ASN A 529 11.75 7.52 -2.74
CA ASN A 529 12.91 7.69 -3.60
C ASN A 529 13.10 6.55 -4.62
N GLY A 530 12.12 5.66 -4.76
CA GLY A 530 12.15 4.56 -5.71
C GLY A 530 12.03 5.03 -7.18
N PRO A 531 12.24 4.12 -8.14
CA PRO A 531 12.14 4.42 -9.57
C PRO A 531 10.72 4.82 -9.99
N SER A 532 10.63 5.64 -11.03
CA SER A 532 9.37 6.06 -11.66
C SER A 532 9.57 6.16 -13.18
N GLY A 533 8.54 5.83 -13.95
CA GLY A 533 8.60 5.84 -15.41
C GLY A 533 9.28 4.61 -16.02
N CYS A 534 9.48 3.55 -15.24
CA CYS A 534 10.20 2.34 -15.66
C CYS A 534 9.24 1.19 -16.03
N PHE A 535 9.72 0.33 -16.93
CA PHE A 535 9.13 -0.98 -17.19
C PHE A 535 9.92 -2.07 -16.46
N PHE A 536 9.22 -2.97 -15.79
CA PHE A 536 9.82 -4.11 -15.10
C PHE A 536 9.38 -5.44 -15.72
N PHE A 537 10.34 -6.33 -15.94
CA PHE A 537 10.05 -7.73 -16.16
C PHE A 537 10.25 -8.47 -14.84
N ARG A 538 9.16 -8.87 -14.21
CA ARG A 538 9.18 -9.41 -12.84
C ARG A 538 9.83 -8.39 -11.88
N LYS A 539 10.99 -8.75 -11.30
CA LYS A 539 11.69 -7.93 -10.30
C LYS A 539 12.75 -7.01 -10.90
N GLU A 540 13.09 -7.20 -12.17
CA GLU A 540 14.19 -6.50 -12.84
C GLU A 540 13.68 -5.38 -13.75
N GLU A 541 14.35 -4.25 -13.73
CA GLU A 541 14.10 -3.19 -14.68
C GLU A 541 14.52 -3.64 -16.09
N SER A 542 13.73 -3.29 -17.08
CA SER A 542 13.89 -3.76 -18.45
C SER A 542 13.52 -2.63 -19.42
N PRO A 543 14.16 -2.52 -20.59
CA PRO A 543 13.74 -1.54 -21.59
C PRO A 543 12.30 -1.82 -22.07
N PHE A 544 11.68 -0.72 -22.52
CA PHE A 544 10.34 -0.70 -23.09
C PHE A 544 10.22 -1.43 -24.41
#